data_6e06edecc0d44326a274f01cd8de77bf
#
_entry.id   6e06edecc0d44326a274f01cd8de77bf
#
_cell.length_a   1.000
_cell.length_b   1.000
_cell.length_c   1.000
_cell.angle_alpha   90.00
_cell.angle_beta   90.00
_cell.angle_gamma   90.00
#
_symmetry.space_group_name_H-M   'P 1'
#
loop_
_entity.id
_entity.type
_entity.pdbx_description
1 polymer ?
#
loop_
_entity_poly.entity_id
_entity_poly.type
_entity_poly.pdbx_seq_one_letter_code
_entity_poly.pdbx_strand_id
1 'polypeptide(L)'
;KLPAQPQERMHNNNASSFSISGRRESIKALVIDTLPRWEYRFIRNALYRDPGVNVHTLLFHPELEEMGEGPGYLVKFPDRMEDLARYDVIFIGDVGLGSKGLTEEQASLLKGMVKNQASGIVFLPGYQGRQMELLKSELGDLMPVTFLNTKPEGTTQPSPSPLILTPEGRGSLLTM
;
A
#
# COMPACT_ATOMS: atom_id res chain seq x y z
N LYS A 1 -20.86 11.47 -35.32
CA LYS A 1 -21.73 11.73 -36.46
C LYS A 1 -20.85 11.93 -37.69
N LEU A 2 -21.04 11.13 -38.74
CA LEU A 2 -20.30 11.25 -40.01
C LEU A 2 -21.15 12.05 -41.02
N PRO A 3 -20.54 12.92 -41.84
CA PRO A 3 -21.28 13.58 -42.92
C PRO A 3 -21.68 12.58 -43.97
N ALA A 4 -22.91 12.75 -44.52
CA ALA A 4 -23.40 11.92 -45.61
C ALA A 4 -22.53 12.10 -46.87
N GLN A 5 -22.22 11.00 -47.54
CA GLN A 5 -21.44 11.01 -48.77
C GLN A 5 -22.39 11.07 -50.01
N PRO A 6 -21.97 11.70 -51.09
CA PRO A 6 -22.84 11.91 -52.28
C PRO A 6 -23.42 10.63 -52.94
N GLN A 7 -22.82 9.48 -52.68
CA GLN A 7 -23.21 8.18 -53.25
C GLN A 7 -23.82 7.25 -52.18
N GLU A 8 -24.05 7.73 -51.00
CA GLU A 8 -24.54 6.93 -49.88
C GLU A 8 -26.05 6.71 -49.99
N ARG A 9 -26.45 5.42 -50.00
CA ARG A 9 -27.88 5.05 -50.13
C ARG A 9 -28.64 5.00 -48.81
N MET A 10 -27.90 4.90 -47.66
CA MET A 10 -28.49 4.83 -46.34
C MET A 10 -27.88 5.92 -45.44
N HIS A 11 -28.67 6.93 -45.10
CA HIS A 11 -28.23 8.07 -44.29
C HIS A 11 -28.52 7.92 -42.81
N ASN A 12 -29.29 6.92 -42.40
CA ASN A 12 -29.70 6.72 -40.99
C ASN A 12 -28.65 5.98 -40.14
N ASN A 13 -27.60 5.41 -40.77
CA ASN A 13 -26.51 4.74 -40.06
C ASN A 13 -25.30 5.64 -39.81
N ASN A 14 -25.34 6.94 -40.19
CA ASN A 14 -24.26 7.90 -40.04
C ASN A 14 -24.14 8.49 -38.66
N ALA A 15 -24.99 8.11 -37.72
CA ALA A 15 -24.95 8.54 -36.35
C ALA A 15 -25.13 7.36 -35.41
N SER A 16 -24.23 7.22 -34.48
CA SER A 16 -24.34 6.35 -33.33
C SER A 16 -24.16 7.17 -32.08
N SER A 17 -24.95 6.90 -31.07
CA SER A 17 -24.81 7.48 -29.75
C SER A 17 -24.56 6.36 -28.75
N PHE A 18 -23.63 6.60 -27.84
CA PHE A 18 -23.39 5.71 -26.71
C PHE A 18 -23.23 6.56 -25.46
N SER A 19 -23.67 6.01 -24.35
CA SER A 19 -23.50 6.65 -23.04
C SER A 19 -22.26 6.06 -22.37
N ILE A 20 -21.38 6.94 -21.91
CA ILE A 20 -20.24 6.54 -21.08
C ILE A 20 -20.57 7.02 -19.66
N SER A 21 -20.67 6.08 -18.73
CA SER A 21 -20.74 6.40 -17.31
C SER A 21 -19.31 6.40 -16.75
N GLY A 22 -18.79 7.58 -16.50
CA GLY A 22 -17.50 7.74 -15.81
C GLY A 22 -17.71 7.62 -14.31
N ARG A 23 -17.24 6.54 -13.70
CA ARG A 23 -17.16 6.41 -12.24
C ARG A 23 -15.75 6.82 -11.80
N ARG A 24 -15.67 7.81 -10.93
CA ARG A 24 -14.40 8.12 -10.25
C ARG A 24 -14.24 7.12 -9.12
N GLU A 25 -13.47 6.08 -9.36
CA GLU A 25 -12.98 5.21 -8.28
C GLU A 25 -11.65 5.79 -7.81
N SER A 26 -11.58 6.18 -6.54
CA SER A 26 -10.33 6.59 -5.91
C SER A 26 -9.69 5.37 -5.26
N ILE A 27 -8.39 5.21 -5.45
CA ILE A 27 -7.58 4.23 -4.72
C ILE A 27 -7.53 4.65 -3.25
N LYS A 28 -7.84 3.74 -2.35
CA LYS A 28 -7.78 3.99 -0.91
C LYS A 28 -6.49 3.38 -0.35
N ALA A 29 -5.63 4.23 0.15
CA ALA A 29 -4.34 3.84 0.72
C ALA A 29 -4.32 4.09 2.23
N LEU A 30 -3.74 3.16 2.99
CA LEU A 30 -3.43 3.33 4.40
C LEU A 30 -1.91 3.31 4.57
N VAL A 31 -1.36 4.33 5.22
CA VAL A 31 0.08 4.41 5.52
C VAL A 31 0.26 4.30 7.03
N ILE A 32 0.95 3.27 7.47
CA ILE A 32 1.21 2.96 8.88
C ILE A 32 2.70 3.08 9.14
N ASP A 33 3.08 3.80 10.17
CA ASP A 33 4.48 3.87 10.64
C ASP A 33 4.54 4.05 12.16
N THR A 34 5.72 3.92 12.73
CA THR A 34 5.96 4.23 14.15
C THR A 34 6.26 5.71 14.35
N LEU A 35 7.05 6.29 13.48
CA LEU A 35 7.48 7.69 13.53
C LEU A 35 7.23 8.39 12.20
N PRO A 36 7.06 9.74 12.24
CA PRO A 36 6.91 10.53 11.00
C PRO A 36 8.26 10.74 10.30
N ARG A 37 8.95 9.66 9.95
CA ARG A 37 10.22 9.67 9.23
C ARG A 37 10.07 10.19 7.80
N TRP A 38 11.19 10.39 7.08
CA TRP A 38 11.18 10.97 5.75
C TRP A 38 10.36 10.17 4.75
N GLU A 39 10.51 8.85 4.73
CA GLU A 39 9.79 7.95 3.82
C GLU A 39 8.28 8.05 4.02
N TYR A 40 7.82 8.02 5.27
CA TYR A 40 6.42 8.24 5.62
C TYR A 40 5.90 9.58 5.08
N ARG A 41 6.66 10.68 5.30
CA ARG A 41 6.26 12.01 4.85
C ARG A 41 6.17 12.12 3.34
N PHE A 42 7.17 11.58 2.62
CA PHE A 42 7.19 11.62 1.16
C PHE A 42 6.05 10.81 0.55
N ILE A 43 5.83 9.58 1.01
CA ILE A 43 4.76 8.70 0.53
C ILE A 43 3.40 9.33 0.81
N ARG A 44 3.15 9.76 2.06
CA ARG A 44 1.91 10.43 2.42
C ARG A 44 1.66 11.66 1.53
N ASN A 45 2.64 12.52 1.36
CA ASN A 45 2.49 13.73 0.58
C ASN A 45 2.30 13.47 -0.91
N ALA A 46 2.98 12.46 -1.46
CA ALA A 46 2.79 12.05 -2.85
C ALA A 46 1.37 11.54 -3.08
N LEU A 47 0.89 10.63 -2.23
CA LEU A 47 -0.46 10.07 -2.32
C LEU A 47 -1.54 11.13 -2.07
N TYR A 48 -1.34 12.03 -1.10
CA TYR A 48 -2.31 13.07 -0.76
C TYR A 48 -2.50 14.11 -1.90
N ARG A 49 -1.48 14.33 -2.71
CA ARG A 49 -1.55 15.26 -3.85
C ARG A 49 -2.24 14.67 -5.07
N ASP A 50 -2.39 13.36 -5.12
CA ASP A 50 -3.06 12.70 -6.24
C ASP A 50 -4.59 12.72 -6.01
N PRO A 51 -5.35 13.38 -6.88
CA PRO A 51 -6.82 13.44 -6.75
C PRO A 51 -7.51 12.09 -6.96
N GLY A 52 -6.81 11.10 -7.50
CA GLY A 52 -7.27 9.71 -7.64
C GLY A 52 -7.01 8.86 -6.41
N VAL A 53 -6.35 9.38 -5.37
CA VAL A 53 -6.00 8.63 -4.17
C VAL A 53 -6.64 9.24 -2.92
N ASN A 54 -7.24 8.41 -2.11
CA ASN A 54 -7.70 8.76 -0.77
C ASN A 54 -6.78 8.10 0.26
N VAL A 55 -5.90 8.90 0.88
CA VAL A 55 -4.90 8.39 1.81
C VAL A 55 -5.32 8.61 3.26
N HIS A 56 -5.27 7.54 4.05
CA HIS A 56 -5.31 7.57 5.50
C HIS A 56 -3.96 7.22 6.09
N THR A 57 -3.67 7.75 7.27
CA THR A 57 -2.38 7.53 7.94
C THR A 57 -2.58 7.19 9.41
N LEU A 58 -1.74 6.30 9.92
CA LEU A 58 -1.70 5.92 11.32
C LEU A 58 -0.25 5.88 11.79
N LEU A 59 0.02 6.48 12.95
CA LEU A 59 1.33 6.40 13.59
C LEU A 59 1.21 5.71 14.96
N PHE A 60 2.02 4.68 15.19
CA PHE A 60 2.19 4.04 16.50
C PHE A 60 3.32 4.72 17.28
N HIS A 61 3.13 6.00 17.60
CA HIS A 61 4.19 6.78 18.25
C HIS A 61 4.50 6.25 19.67
N PRO A 62 5.77 6.05 20.03
CA PRO A 62 6.13 5.46 21.30
C PRO A 62 5.77 6.32 22.54
N GLU A 63 5.67 7.64 22.36
CA GLU A 63 5.46 8.60 23.46
C GLU A 63 4.05 9.19 23.48
N LEU A 64 3.26 9.02 22.41
CA LEU A 64 1.93 9.60 22.30
C LEU A 64 0.88 8.49 22.15
N GLU A 65 -0.19 8.58 22.92
CA GLU A 65 -1.30 7.62 22.87
C GLU A 65 -2.19 7.85 21.63
N GLU A 66 -2.32 9.11 21.23
CA GLU A 66 -3.10 9.51 20.05
C GLU A 66 -2.24 10.39 19.16
N MET A 67 -2.17 10.06 17.89
CA MET A 67 -1.40 10.79 16.89
C MET A 67 -2.25 11.23 15.71
N GLY A 68 -2.18 12.53 15.45
CA GLY A 68 -2.70 13.13 14.25
C GLY A 68 -4.15 13.60 14.37
N GLU A 69 -4.30 14.88 14.58
CA GLU A 69 -5.57 15.57 14.37
C GLU A 69 -5.64 16.04 12.92
N GLY A 70 -6.75 15.77 12.27
CA GLY A 70 -7.02 16.30 10.94
C GLY A 70 -7.49 15.28 9.92
N PRO A 71 -7.89 15.74 8.73
CA PRO A 71 -8.37 14.87 7.68
C PRO A 71 -7.33 13.82 7.25
N GLY A 72 -7.75 12.56 7.21
CA GLY A 72 -6.91 11.45 6.79
C GLY A 72 -6.04 10.84 7.89
N TYR A 73 -6.04 11.35 9.11
CA TYR A 73 -5.38 10.69 10.24
C TYR A 73 -6.33 9.74 10.96
N LEU A 74 -5.85 8.55 11.27
CA LEU A 74 -6.55 7.58 12.10
C LEU A 74 -6.00 7.63 13.52
N VAL A 75 -6.90 7.65 14.51
CA VAL A 75 -6.54 7.60 15.93
C VAL A 75 -6.12 6.19 16.33
N LYS A 76 -6.75 5.15 15.72
CA LYS A 76 -6.44 3.76 16.01
C LYS A 76 -6.49 2.91 14.74
N PHE A 77 -5.84 1.76 14.80
CA PHE A 77 -5.90 0.77 13.74
C PHE A 77 -7.34 0.23 13.60
N PRO A 78 -7.83 0.03 12.36
CA PRO A 78 -9.12 -0.59 12.12
C PRO A 78 -9.13 -2.05 12.56
N ASP A 79 -9.93 -2.37 13.59
CA ASP A 79 -9.93 -3.71 14.22
C ASP A 79 -10.91 -4.68 13.54
N ARG A 80 -11.69 -4.23 12.55
CA ARG A 80 -12.66 -5.05 11.83
C ARG A 80 -12.28 -5.20 10.37
N MET A 81 -12.53 -6.39 9.82
CA MET A 81 -12.27 -6.68 8.41
C MET A 81 -13.02 -5.72 7.47
N GLU A 82 -14.27 -5.35 7.80
CA GLU A 82 -15.06 -4.44 6.98
C GLU A 82 -14.43 -3.04 6.85
N ASP A 83 -13.76 -2.59 7.90
CA ASP A 83 -13.08 -1.29 7.90
C ASP A 83 -11.76 -1.33 7.15
N LEU A 84 -11.06 -2.48 7.20
CA LEU A 84 -9.84 -2.71 6.42
C LEU A 84 -10.15 -2.99 4.94
N ALA A 85 -11.25 -3.67 4.65
CA ALA A 85 -11.67 -4.04 3.31
C ALA A 85 -11.86 -2.86 2.35
N ARG A 86 -11.93 -1.64 2.89
CA ARG A 86 -12.02 -0.43 2.09
C ARG A 86 -10.67 0.01 1.48
N TYR A 87 -9.54 -0.54 1.95
CA TYR A 87 -8.22 -0.15 1.46
C TYR A 87 -7.75 -1.09 0.35
N ASP A 88 -7.31 -0.49 -0.74
CA ASP A 88 -6.73 -1.21 -1.88
C ASP A 88 -5.25 -1.53 -1.63
N VAL A 89 -4.56 -0.65 -0.88
CA VAL A 89 -3.14 -0.83 -0.54
C VAL A 89 -2.82 -0.32 0.86
N ILE A 90 -2.00 -1.06 1.58
CA ILE A 90 -1.47 -0.69 2.89
C ILE A 90 0.05 -0.63 2.83
N PHE A 91 0.61 0.51 3.20
CA PHE A 91 2.04 0.72 3.39
C PHE A 91 2.38 0.52 4.86
N ILE A 92 3.22 -0.45 5.15
CA ILE A 92 3.68 -0.77 6.50
C ILE A 92 5.13 -0.30 6.62
N GLY A 93 5.34 0.76 7.37
CA GLY A 93 6.64 1.33 7.70
C GLY A 93 7.41 0.52 8.73
N ASP A 94 8.23 1.17 9.52
CA ASP A 94 9.04 0.54 10.58
C ASP A 94 8.20 0.21 11.82
N VAL A 95 7.22 -0.66 11.64
CA VAL A 95 6.24 -1.10 12.65
C VAL A 95 6.52 -2.53 13.04
N GLY A 96 6.58 -2.80 14.34
CA GLY A 96 6.72 -4.14 14.90
C GLY A 96 5.42 -4.68 15.47
N LEU A 97 5.56 -5.70 16.32
CA LEU A 97 4.47 -6.30 17.10
C LEU A 97 4.40 -5.71 18.51
N GLY A 98 3.21 -5.78 19.12
CA GLY A 98 2.98 -5.45 20.53
C GLY A 98 2.37 -4.08 20.77
N SER A 99 2.48 -3.56 21.98
CA SER A 99 1.75 -2.38 22.47
C SER A 99 2.01 -1.09 21.69
N LYS A 100 3.15 -0.99 21.02
CA LYS A 100 3.54 0.16 20.17
C LYS A 100 3.69 -0.25 18.71
N GLY A 101 2.85 -1.16 18.26
CA GLY A 101 2.84 -1.70 16.92
C GLY A 101 1.53 -2.44 16.64
N LEU A 102 1.57 -3.39 15.73
CA LEU A 102 0.43 -4.23 15.41
C LEU A 102 0.25 -5.33 16.46
N THR A 103 -0.99 -5.71 16.73
CA THR A 103 -1.28 -6.94 17.48
C THR A 103 -1.26 -8.16 16.55
N GLU A 104 -1.23 -9.36 17.12
CA GLU A 104 -1.30 -10.61 16.33
C GLU A 104 -2.62 -10.69 15.54
N GLU A 105 -3.73 -10.26 16.16
CA GLU A 105 -5.04 -10.23 15.50
C GLU A 105 -5.03 -9.25 14.31
N GLN A 106 -4.43 -8.08 14.47
CA GLN A 106 -4.31 -7.09 13.40
C GLN A 106 -3.42 -7.60 12.26
N ALA A 107 -2.35 -8.31 12.58
CA ALA A 107 -1.49 -8.97 11.60
C ALA A 107 -2.27 -10.04 10.81
N SER A 108 -3.10 -10.84 11.49
CA SER A 108 -3.97 -11.83 10.86
C SER A 108 -5.02 -11.19 9.94
N LEU A 109 -5.64 -10.09 10.37
CA LEU A 109 -6.58 -9.33 9.54
C LEU A 109 -5.92 -8.81 8.26
N LEU A 110 -4.71 -8.27 8.35
CA LEU A 110 -3.94 -7.79 7.20
C LEU A 110 -3.62 -8.92 6.21
N LYS A 111 -3.22 -10.08 6.71
CA LYS A 111 -3.01 -11.27 5.87
C LYS A 111 -4.29 -11.72 5.18
N GLY A 112 -5.40 -11.73 5.92
CA GLY A 112 -6.72 -12.06 5.37
C GLY A 112 -7.13 -11.12 4.24
N MET A 113 -6.87 -9.83 4.38
CA MET A 113 -7.14 -8.81 3.38
C MET A 113 -6.38 -9.09 2.07
N VAL A 114 -5.09 -9.40 2.14
CA VAL A 114 -4.28 -9.74 0.96
C VAL A 114 -4.78 -11.02 0.29
N LYS A 115 -5.06 -12.06 1.09
CA LYS A 115 -5.46 -13.37 0.54
C LYS A 115 -6.86 -13.39 -0.07
N ASN A 116 -7.80 -12.67 0.55
CA ASN A 116 -9.21 -12.81 0.23
C ASN A 116 -9.79 -11.65 -0.57
N GLN A 117 -9.11 -10.48 -0.60
CA GLN A 117 -9.64 -9.26 -1.20
C GLN A 117 -8.75 -8.68 -2.30
N ALA A 118 -7.64 -9.34 -2.61
CA ALA A 118 -6.65 -8.89 -3.59
C ALA A 118 -6.08 -7.48 -3.31
N SER A 119 -6.09 -7.04 -2.04
CA SER A 119 -5.45 -5.80 -1.63
C SER A 119 -3.93 -5.97 -1.55
N GLY A 120 -3.19 -4.90 -1.80
CA GLY A 120 -1.72 -4.92 -1.75
C GLY A 120 -1.16 -4.55 -0.39
N ILE A 121 -0.01 -5.13 -0.02
CA ILE A 121 0.82 -4.64 1.09
C ILE A 121 2.20 -4.26 0.56
N VAL A 122 2.69 -3.11 1.01
CA VAL A 122 4.03 -2.61 0.72
C VAL A 122 4.79 -2.47 2.03
N PHE A 123 5.89 -3.21 2.17
CA PHE A 123 6.76 -3.10 3.33
C PHE A 123 7.86 -2.07 3.08
N LEU A 124 8.00 -1.12 4.01
CA LEU A 124 8.97 -0.03 3.97
C LEU A 124 9.89 -0.14 5.19
N PRO A 125 10.99 -0.89 5.10
CA PRO A 125 11.88 -1.09 6.23
C PRO A 125 12.45 0.24 6.72
N GLY A 126 12.68 0.33 8.01
CA GLY A 126 13.24 1.50 8.65
C GLY A 126 14.51 1.17 9.46
N TYR A 127 15.12 2.22 9.98
CA TYR A 127 16.39 2.12 10.70
C TYR A 127 16.31 1.40 12.04
N GLN A 128 15.10 1.30 12.64
CA GLN A 128 14.89 0.56 13.89
C GLN A 128 14.76 -0.95 13.66
N GLY A 129 14.49 -1.37 12.40
CA GLY A 129 14.37 -2.78 12.05
C GLY A 129 13.17 -3.49 12.68
N ARG A 130 12.15 -2.76 13.13
CA ARG A 130 11.01 -3.32 13.85
C ARG A 130 10.19 -4.30 13.03
N GLN A 131 10.24 -4.19 11.71
CA GLN A 131 9.58 -5.15 10.83
C GLN A 131 10.09 -6.59 10.99
N MET A 132 11.29 -6.79 11.56
CA MET A 132 11.78 -8.13 11.89
C MET A 132 10.89 -8.85 12.91
N GLU A 133 10.19 -8.11 13.75
CA GLU A 133 9.22 -8.69 14.70
C GLU A 133 8.03 -9.30 13.98
N LEU A 134 7.62 -8.73 12.83
CA LEU A 134 6.50 -9.23 12.01
C LEU A 134 6.75 -10.61 11.40
N LEU A 135 8.02 -11.04 11.30
CA LEU A 135 8.36 -12.40 10.84
C LEU A 135 7.82 -13.49 11.77
N LYS A 136 7.54 -13.15 13.03
CA LYS A 136 6.97 -14.07 14.00
C LYS A 136 5.44 -14.16 13.94
N SER A 137 4.81 -13.25 13.20
CA SER A 137 3.37 -13.21 12.99
C SER A 137 2.98 -13.82 11.64
N GLU A 138 1.69 -13.87 11.38
CA GLU A 138 1.16 -14.32 10.09
C GLU A 138 1.59 -13.44 8.90
N LEU A 139 2.01 -12.20 9.14
CA LEU A 139 2.55 -11.32 8.10
C LEU A 139 3.92 -11.77 7.58
N GLY A 140 4.65 -12.59 8.33
CA GLY A 140 5.92 -13.16 7.90
C GLY A 140 5.82 -13.92 6.58
N ASP A 141 4.70 -14.60 6.35
CA ASP A 141 4.44 -15.34 5.11
C ASP A 141 4.25 -14.43 3.88
N LEU A 142 3.97 -13.17 4.10
CA LEU A 142 3.76 -12.17 3.03
C LEU A 142 5.01 -11.36 2.72
N MET A 143 6.08 -11.54 3.50
CA MET A 143 7.33 -10.80 3.26
C MET A 143 7.96 -11.24 1.92
N PRO A 144 8.20 -10.30 0.99
CA PRO A 144 8.71 -10.64 -0.35
C PRO A 144 10.22 -10.89 -0.36
N VAL A 145 10.86 -10.91 0.81
CA VAL A 145 12.31 -11.06 0.98
C VAL A 145 12.64 -12.02 2.11
N THR A 146 13.78 -12.69 2.02
CA THR A 146 14.36 -13.47 3.12
C THR A 146 15.35 -12.60 3.85
N PHE A 147 15.16 -12.46 5.16
CA PHE A 147 16.09 -11.70 5.99
C PHE A 147 17.28 -12.55 6.37
N LEU A 148 18.48 -11.97 6.23
CA LEU A 148 19.68 -12.61 6.73
C LEU A 148 19.69 -12.53 8.27
N ASN A 149 19.80 -13.67 8.91
CA ASN A 149 19.72 -13.82 10.38
C ASN A 149 21.03 -13.39 11.08
N THR A 150 21.64 -12.29 10.64
CA THR A 150 22.96 -11.90 11.11
C THR A 150 22.97 -10.88 12.23
N LYS A 151 22.01 -9.97 12.28
CA LYS A 151 21.85 -9.02 13.41
C LYS A 151 20.45 -8.40 13.39
N PRO A 152 19.76 -8.29 14.55
CA PRO A 152 18.47 -7.60 14.65
C PRO A 152 18.52 -6.12 14.24
N GLU A 153 19.67 -5.50 14.41
CA GLU A 153 19.93 -4.07 14.17
C GLU A 153 20.24 -3.76 12.70
N GLY A 154 20.23 -4.78 11.83
CA GLY A 154 20.64 -4.63 10.44
C GLY A 154 22.14 -4.56 10.24
N THR A 155 22.59 -4.64 9.00
CA THR A 155 23.97 -4.45 8.61
C THR A 155 24.08 -3.33 7.59
N THR A 156 24.97 -2.39 7.81
CA THR A 156 25.33 -1.40 6.80
C THR A 156 26.22 -2.06 5.76
N GLN A 157 25.86 -1.98 4.50
CA GLN A 157 26.71 -2.40 3.39
C GLN A 157 27.90 -1.42 3.30
N PRO A 158 29.15 -1.87 3.46
CA PRO A 158 30.31 -0.98 3.44
C PRO A 158 30.65 -0.45 2.04
N SER A 159 30.09 -1.06 1.01
CA SER A 159 30.26 -0.63 -0.39
C SER A 159 28.94 -0.77 -1.15
N PRO A 160 28.71 0.06 -2.19
CA PRO A 160 27.55 -0.09 -3.06
C PRO A 160 27.52 -1.49 -3.66
N SER A 161 26.37 -2.17 -3.52
CA SER A 161 26.14 -3.48 -4.10
C SER A 161 25.02 -3.38 -5.14
N PRO A 162 25.17 -4.00 -6.33
CA PRO A 162 24.12 -4.02 -7.33
C PRO A 162 22.92 -4.84 -6.85
N LEU A 163 21.73 -4.40 -7.17
CA LEU A 163 20.53 -5.20 -7.05
C LEU A 163 20.51 -6.24 -8.18
N ILE A 164 20.43 -7.51 -7.81
CA ILE A 164 20.38 -8.61 -8.78
C ILE A 164 18.99 -9.23 -8.72
N LEU A 165 18.33 -9.27 -9.87
CA LEU A 165 17.01 -9.91 -9.98
C LEU A 165 17.15 -11.43 -9.81
N THR A 166 16.27 -12.01 -8.99
CA THR A 166 16.10 -13.45 -8.91
C THR A 166 15.50 -13.99 -10.22
N PRO A 167 15.55 -15.30 -10.48
CA PRO A 167 14.86 -15.89 -11.63
C PRO A 167 13.37 -15.51 -11.70
N GLU A 168 12.70 -15.51 -10.57
CA GLU A 168 11.28 -15.12 -10.43
C GLU A 168 11.09 -13.62 -10.72
N GLY A 169 11.99 -12.79 -10.20
CA GLY A 169 11.99 -11.34 -10.44
C GLY A 169 12.13 -10.99 -11.92
N ARG A 170 12.89 -11.77 -12.70
CA ARG A 170 13.03 -11.55 -14.15
C ARG A 170 11.77 -11.83 -14.95
N GLY A 171 10.85 -12.61 -14.40
CA GLY A 171 9.54 -12.90 -14.99
C GLY A 171 8.42 -11.96 -14.51
N SER A 172 8.72 -11.03 -13.60
CA SER A 172 7.72 -10.13 -13.02
C SER A 172 7.53 -8.87 -13.86
N LEU A 173 6.27 -8.48 -14.09
CA LEU A 173 5.94 -7.21 -14.77
C LEU A 173 6.44 -5.97 -14.02
N LEU A 174 6.69 -6.09 -12.71
CA LEU A 174 7.15 -4.96 -11.88
C LEU A 174 8.65 -4.69 -12.03
N THR A 175 9.40 -5.62 -12.62
CA THR A 175 10.87 -5.55 -12.72
C THR A 175 11.39 -5.66 -14.16
N MET A 176 10.47 -5.65 -15.14
CA MET A 176 10.80 -5.58 -16.58
C MET A 176 11.18 -4.18 -17.03
#